data_bc88cec3f2474b31cee8b7e85a1cb555
#
_entry.id   bc88cec3f2474b31cee8b7e85a1cb555
#
_cell.length_a   1.000
_cell.length_b   1.000
_cell.length_c   1.000
_cell.angle_alpha   90.00
_cell.angle_beta   90.00
_cell.angle_gamma   90.00
#
_symmetry.space_group_name_H-M   'P 1'
#
loop_
_entity.id
_entity.type
_entity.pdbx_description
1 polymer ?
#
loop_
_entity_poly.entity_id
_entity_poly.type
_entity_poly.pdbx_seq_one_letter_code
_entity_poly.pdbx_strand_id
1 'polypeptide(L)'
;MKNKTLYASLFDFVDPWKIDIIDYLNDNYMYDLSMEEIANYTGRSLATFKRDFAKVSELTPQKWIIKRRLEAAHELIKSGKKKVTEACFDVGFKNLSHFSKVYKETYGYAPSMI
;
A
#
# COMPACT_ATOMS: atom_id res chain seq x y z
N MET A 1 6.53 -22.57 6.91
CA MET A 1 6.41 -22.08 6.96
C MET A 1 6.34 -21.83 6.58
N LYS A 2 6.73 -21.81 6.93
CA LYS A 2 6.82 -21.22 6.94
C LYS A 2 7.18 -21.13 7.04
N ASN A 3 7.64 -21.23 7.47
CA ASN A 3 7.91 -20.82 7.84
C ASN A 3 8.43 -20.70 7.75
N LYS A 4 8.97 -20.64 8.10
CA LYS A 4 9.39 -20.22 8.32
C LYS A 4 9.97 -20.42 8.62
N THR A 5 10.37 -20.81 9.03
CA THR A 5 10.66 -20.69 9.46
C THR A 5 11.29 -21.08 9.66
N LEU A 6 11.65 -21.39 10.07
CA LEU A 6 12.01 -21.32 10.43
C LEU A 6 12.64 -21.47 10.08
N TYR A 7 13.28 -21.32 10.21
CA TYR A 7 13.74 -20.93 10.05
C TYR A 7 14.51 -20.76 9.53
N ALA A 8 15.08 -20.91 9.47
CA ALA A 8 15.65 -20.36 9.25
C ALA A 8 16.50 -20.30 8.98
N SER A 9 16.84 -20.30 9.04
CA SER A 9 17.48 -19.97 8.90
C SER A 9 17.85 -19.82 9.23
N LEU A 10 18.21 -19.79 9.97
CA LEU A 10 18.38 -19.36 10.35
C LEU A 10 18.64 -18.76 10.28
N PHE A 11 19.06 -18.08 10.16
CA PHE A 11 18.82 -17.38 10.01
C PHE A 11 18.33 -16.78 9.41
N ASP A 12 19.32 -17.45 9.01
CA ASP A 12 18.33 -16.58 8.47
C ASP A 12 16.97 -16.76 9.12
N PHE A 13 16.93 -16.49 10.27
CA PHE A 13 15.69 -16.52 11.01
C PHE A 13 14.84 -15.32 10.70
N VAL A 14 13.56 -15.57 10.45
CA VAL A 14 12.58 -14.49 10.43
C VAL A 14 12.29 -14.13 11.87
N ASP A 15 12.38 -12.84 12.19
CA ASP A 15 11.97 -12.33 13.49
C ASP A 15 10.47 -12.63 13.68
N PRO A 16 10.08 -13.39 14.71
CA PRO A 16 8.67 -13.79 14.86
C PRO A 16 7.71 -12.61 15.11
N TRP A 17 8.26 -11.45 15.47
CA TRP A 17 7.45 -10.25 15.69
C TRP A 17 7.23 -9.45 14.40
N LYS A 18 7.94 -9.77 13.32
CA LYS A 18 7.79 -9.07 12.06
C LYS A 18 6.61 -9.61 11.27
N ILE A 19 5.77 -8.70 10.81
CA ILE A 19 4.65 -9.00 9.92
C ILE A 19 5.11 -8.74 8.50
N ASP A 20 4.64 -9.54 7.55
CA ASP A 20 4.93 -9.33 6.12
C ASP A 20 4.43 -7.96 5.70
N ILE A 21 5.32 -7.15 5.13
CA ILE A 21 5.03 -5.75 4.81
C ILE A 21 3.94 -5.64 3.74
N ILE A 22 4.05 -6.42 2.68
CA ILE A 22 3.11 -6.34 1.56
C ILE A 22 1.72 -6.80 2.00
N ASP A 23 1.63 -7.86 2.78
CA ASP A 23 0.36 -8.32 3.32
C ASP A 23 -0.27 -7.24 4.20
N TYR A 24 0.53 -6.62 5.07
CA TYR A 24 0.03 -5.55 5.93
C TYR A 24 -0.48 -4.36 5.12
N LEU A 25 0.27 -3.95 4.10
CA LEU A 25 -0.13 -2.82 3.27
C LEU A 25 -1.36 -3.12 2.44
N ASN A 26 -1.51 -4.34 1.93
CA ASN A 26 -2.72 -4.73 1.20
C ASN A 26 -3.97 -4.68 2.08
N ASP A 27 -3.83 -4.95 3.36
CA ASP A 27 -4.97 -4.90 4.29
C ASP A 27 -5.23 -3.50 4.83
N ASN A 28 -4.28 -2.57 4.70
CA ASN A 28 -4.33 -1.29 5.41
C ASN A 28 -4.07 -0.05 4.54
N TYR A 29 -3.93 -0.19 3.21
CA TYR A 29 -3.57 0.94 2.33
C TYR A 29 -4.58 2.10 2.37
N MET A 30 -5.83 1.82 2.73
CA MET A 30 -6.89 2.82 2.75
C MET A 30 -6.88 3.69 4.01
N TYR A 31 -6.08 3.34 5.00
CA TYR A 31 -6.02 4.11 6.25
C TYR A 31 -4.93 5.17 6.21
N ASP A 32 -5.13 6.23 6.99
CA ASP A 32 -4.19 7.33 7.10
C ASP A 32 -3.13 6.98 8.15
N LEU A 33 -2.09 6.28 7.72
CA LEU A 33 -1.01 5.84 8.59
C LEU A 33 0.29 6.50 8.17
N SER A 34 1.07 6.97 9.15
CA SER A 34 2.42 7.45 8.88
C SER A 34 3.35 6.26 8.61
N MET A 35 4.50 6.55 7.99
CA MET A 35 5.51 5.50 7.76
C MET A 35 6.00 4.91 9.09
N GLU A 36 6.10 5.74 10.12
CA GLU A 36 6.50 5.27 11.45
C GLU A 36 5.48 4.32 12.06
N GLU A 37 4.19 4.66 11.91
CA GLU A 37 3.11 3.78 12.39
C GLU A 37 3.13 2.44 11.66
N ILE A 38 3.29 2.46 10.34
CA ILE A 38 3.37 1.23 9.56
C ILE A 38 4.57 0.39 9.99
N ALA A 39 5.72 1.03 10.20
CA ALA A 39 6.91 0.33 10.69
C ALA A 39 6.62 -0.34 12.03
N ASN A 40 6.07 0.42 12.98
CA ASN A 40 5.76 -0.09 14.31
C ASN A 40 4.77 -1.25 14.27
N TYR A 41 3.69 -1.11 13.49
CA TYR A 41 2.67 -2.16 13.40
C TYR A 41 3.20 -3.43 12.75
N THR A 42 4.24 -3.32 11.93
CA THR A 42 4.88 -4.49 11.31
C THR A 42 6.06 -5.02 12.12
N GLY A 43 6.26 -4.49 13.35
CA GLY A 43 7.32 -4.95 14.25
C GLY A 43 8.71 -4.46 13.88
N ARG A 44 8.81 -3.27 13.26
CA ARG A 44 10.08 -2.74 12.75
C ARG A 44 10.30 -1.31 13.22
N SER A 45 11.58 -0.93 13.30
CA SER A 45 11.94 0.49 13.33
C SER A 45 11.73 1.07 11.93
N LEU A 46 11.67 2.39 11.81
CA LEU A 46 11.50 3.03 10.51
C LEU A 46 12.64 2.66 9.55
N ALA A 47 13.88 2.64 10.04
CA ALA A 47 15.04 2.29 9.21
C ALA A 47 14.95 0.85 8.70
N THR A 48 14.57 -0.07 9.58
CA THR A 48 14.40 -1.48 9.20
C THR A 48 13.26 -1.65 8.19
N PHE A 49 12.16 -0.93 8.40
CA PHE A 49 11.04 -0.96 7.48
C PHE A 49 11.45 -0.53 6.08
N LYS A 50 12.16 0.59 5.97
CA LYS A 50 12.61 1.10 4.66
C LYS A 50 13.56 0.11 3.98
N ARG A 51 14.47 -0.47 4.74
CA ARG A 51 15.42 -1.45 4.21
C ARG A 51 14.72 -2.71 3.73
N ASP A 52 13.79 -3.24 4.55
CA ASP A 52 13.07 -4.46 4.21
C ASP A 52 12.12 -4.23 3.03
N PHE A 53 11.47 -3.06 2.97
CA PHE A 53 10.60 -2.73 1.86
C PHE A 53 11.37 -2.67 0.54
N ALA A 54 12.57 -2.10 0.55
CA ALA A 54 13.41 -2.01 -0.65
C ALA A 54 13.77 -3.39 -1.23
N LYS A 55 13.70 -4.44 -0.41
CA LYS A 55 13.97 -5.80 -0.87
C LYS A 55 12.78 -6.42 -1.62
N VAL A 56 11.58 -5.91 -1.42
CA VAL A 56 10.36 -6.50 -1.98
C VAL A 56 9.67 -5.63 -3.02
N SER A 57 10.12 -4.38 -3.20
CA SER A 57 9.52 -3.48 -4.18
C SER A 57 10.56 -2.48 -4.69
N GLU A 58 10.44 -2.10 -5.95
CA GLU A 58 11.24 -1.04 -6.55
C GLU A 58 10.64 0.34 -6.27
N LEU A 59 9.37 0.38 -5.81
CA LEU A 59 8.70 1.63 -5.47
C LEU A 59 9.04 2.04 -4.05
N THR A 60 8.93 3.33 -3.74
CA THR A 60 8.92 3.76 -2.35
C THR A 60 7.61 3.30 -1.69
N PRO A 61 7.56 3.19 -0.37
CA PRO A 61 6.30 2.80 0.30
C PRO A 61 5.14 3.72 -0.03
N GLN A 62 5.37 5.03 -0.09
CA GLN A 62 4.33 6.00 -0.42
C GLN A 62 3.82 5.79 -1.84
N LYS A 63 4.70 5.58 -2.81
CA LYS A 63 4.31 5.33 -4.19
C LYS A 63 3.57 4.01 -4.34
N TRP A 64 3.98 3.01 -3.59
CA TRP A 64 3.30 1.70 -3.58
C TRP A 64 1.86 1.86 -3.08
N ILE A 65 1.68 2.60 -1.99
CA ILE A 65 0.36 2.83 -1.40
C ILE A 65 -0.54 3.60 -2.38
N ILE A 66 -0.01 4.67 -3.01
CA ILE A 66 -0.77 5.45 -3.99
C ILE A 66 -1.19 4.56 -5.16
N LYS A 67 -0.27 3.75 -5.67
CA LYS A 67 -0.58 2.84 -6.77
C LYS A 67 -1.69 1.87 -6.39
N ARG A 68 -1.61 1.30 -5.20
CA ARG A 68 -2.63 0.36 -4.71
C ARG A 68 -3.99 1.01 -4.54
N ARG A 69 -4.01 2.24 -4.03
CA ARG A 69 -5.23 3.03 -3.91
C ARG A 69 -5.86 3.32 -5.27
N LEU A 70 -5.03 3.67 -6.26
CA LEU A 70 -5.51 3.94 -7.62
C LEU A 70 -6.12 2.68 -8.24
N GLU A 71 -5.50 1.54 -8.07
CA GLU A 71 -6.02 0.27 -8.58
C GLU A 71 -7.38 -0.05 -7.97
N ALA A 72 -7.50 0.12 -6.66
CA ALA A 72 -8.76 -0.15 -5.96
C ALA A 72 -9.87 0.82 -6.39
N ALA A 73 -9.54 2.11 -6.52
CA ALA A 73 -10.51 3.12 -6.97
C ALA A 73 -10.95 2.84 -8.40
N HIS A 74 -10.00 2.50 -9.27
CA HIS A 74 -10.30 2.18 -10.68
C HIS A 74 -11.34 1.05 -10.76
N GLU A 75 -11.14 -0.03 -9.98
CA GLU A 75 -12.09 -1.14 -9.97
C GLU A 75 -13.47 -0.74 -9.45
N LEU A 76 -13.52 0.06 -8.39
CA LEU A 76 -14.80 0.52 -7.85
C LEU A 76 -15.58 1.38 -8.84
N ILE A 77 -14.91 2.25 -9.58
CA ILE A 77 -15.54 3.13 -10.55
C ILE A 77 -15.93 2.32 -11.80
N LYS A 78 -15.02 1.51 -12.31
CA LYS A 78 -15.24 0.72 -13.53
C LYS A 78 -16.41 -0.25 -13.36
N SER A 79 -16.52 -0.87 -12.18
CA SER A 79 -17.61 -1.82 -11.89
C SER A 79 -18.96 -1.12 -11.63
N GLY A 80 -18.97 0.20 -11.52
CA GLY A 80 -20.17 0.97 -11.22
C GLY A 80 -20.59 0.92 -9.75
N LYS A 81 -19.76 0.35 -8.87
CA LYS A 81 -20.11 0.25 -7.45
C LYS A 81 -20.04 1.58 -6.74
N LYS A 82 -19.15 2.47 -7.18
CA LYS A 82 -18.93 3.76 -6.54
C LYS A 82 -18.77 4.85 -7.60
N LYS A 83 -19.19 6.06 -7.24
CA LYS A 83 -18.91 7.25 -8.04
C LYS A 83 -17.46 7.66 -7.80
N VAL A 84 -16.92 8.50 -8.69
CA VAL A 84 -15.53 8.96 -8.63
C VAL A 84 -15.18 9.51 -7.24
N THR A 85 -16.01 10.43 -6.73
CA THR A 85 -15.74 11.07 -5.43
C THR A 85 -15.77 10.06 -4.29
N GLU A 86 -16.73 9.14 -4.30
CA GLU A 86 -16.85 8.11 -3.28
C GLU A 86 -15.64 7.18 -3.31
N ALA A 87 -15.26 6.72 -4.50
CA ALA A 87 -14.11 5.82 -4.64
C ALA A 87 -12.81 6.48 -4.14
N CYS A 88 -12.63 7.76 -4.48
CA CYS A 88 -11.48 8.55 -4.07
C CYS A 88 -11.27 8.47 -2.54
N PHE A 89 -12.31 8.77 -1.78
CA PHE A 89 -12.19 8.78 -0.32
C PHE A 89 -12.19 7.39 0.28
N ASP A 90 -12.95 6.46 -0.29
CA ASP A 90 -13.00 5.08 0.22
C ASP A 90 -11.64 4.38 0.19
N VAL A 91 -10.81 4.68 -0.82
CA VAL A 91 -9.50 4.05 -0.94
C VAL A 91 -8.39 4.79 -0.19
N GLY A 92 -8.72 5.92 0.44
CA GLY A 92 -7.78 6.60 1.34
C GLY A 92 -7.22 7.93 0.88
N PHE A 93 -7.61 8.44 -0.29
CA PHE A 93 -7.19 9.78 -0.71
C PHE A 93 -7.91 10.83 0.15
N LYS A 94 -7.21 11.92 0.46
CA LYS A 94 -7.76 12.98 1.32
C LYS A 94 -8.42 14.10 0.53
N ASN A 95 -8.07 14.24 -0.75
CA ASN A 95 -8.72 15.23 -1.59
C ASN A 95 -8.81 14.75 -3.03
N LEU A 96 -9.82 15.22 -3.70
CA LEU A 96 -10.13 14.81 -5.07
C LEU A 96 -9.10 15.30 -6.08
N SER A 97 -8.52 16.48 -5.85
CA SER A 97 -7.52 17.05 -6.76
C SER A 97 -6.29 16.20 -6.87
N HIS A 98 -5.76 15.75 -5.72
CA HIS A 98 -4.60 14.88 -5.71
C HIS A 98 -4.90 13.54 -6.39
N PHE A 99 -6.06 12.96 -6.06
CA PHE A 99 -6.50 11.71 -6.69
C PHE A 99 -6.58 11.85 -8.21
N SER A 100 -7.24 12.89 -8.70
CA SER A 100 -7.41 13.11 -10.13
C SER A 100 -6.08 13.29 -10.84
N LYS A 101 -5.15 14.03 -10.22
CA LYS A 101 -3.83 14.26 -10.78
C LYS A 101 -3.05 12.95 -10.94
N VAL A 102 -2.91 12.18 -9.85
CA VAL A 102 -2.12 10.94 -9.90
C VAL A 102 -2.81 9.87 -10.74
N TYR A 103 -4.15 9.87 -10.77
CA TYR A 103 -4.91 8.97 -11.63
C TYR A 103 -4.58 9.23 -13.11
N LYS A 104 -4.64 10.49 -13.51
CA LYS A 104 -4.34 10.86 -14.90
C LYS A 104 -2.89 10.57 -15.27
N GLU A 105 -1.97 10.82 -14.35
CA GLU A 105 -0.55 10.50 -14.58
C GLU A 105 -0.33 9.00 -14.80
N THR A 106 -1.10 8.17 -14.10
CA THR A 106 -0.95 6.72 -14.16
C THR A 106 -1.68 6.11 -15.35
N TYR A 107 -2.91 6.50 -15.60
CA TYR A 107 -3.77 5.88 -16.61
C TYR A 107 -3.87 6.67 -17.92
N GLY A 108 -3.43 7.92 -17.93
CA GLY A 108 -3.45 8.76 -19.15
C GLY A 108 -4.76 9.49 -19.41
N TYR A 109 -5.77 9.34 -18.53
CA TYR A 109 -7.05 10.04 -18.65
C TYR A 109 -7.64 10.27 -17.26
N ALA A 110 -8.60 11.19 -17.17
CA ALA A 110 -9.23 11.52 -15.89
C ALA A 110 -10.13 10.38 -15.40
N PRO A 111 -10.30 10.24 -14.07
CA PRO A 111 -11.18 9.18 -13.53
C PRO A 111 -12.61 9.25 -14.03
N SER A 112 -13.10 10.47 -14.35
CA SER A 112 -14.45 10.65 -14.88
C SER A 112 -14.63 10.10 -16.28
N MET A 113 -13.54 9.70 -16.93
CA MET A 113 -13.56 9.17 -18.29
C MET A 113 -13.64 7.65 -18.35
N ILE A 114 -13.71 6.99 -17.20
CA ILE A 114 -13.81 5.53 -17.16
C ILE A 114 -15.11 5.04 -17.80
#